data_2e9fa281955d19d31aed98e4120eca61
#
_entry.id   2e9fa281955d19d31aed98e4120eca61
#
_cell.length_a   1.000
_cell.length_b   1.000
_cell.length_c   1.000
_cell.angle_alpha   90.00
_cell.angle_beta   90.00
_cell.angle_gamma   90.00
#
_symmetry.space_group_name_H-M   'P 1'
#
loop_
_entity.id
_entity.type
_entity.pdbx_description
1 polymer ?
#
loop_
_entity_poly.entity_id
_entity_poly.type
_entity_poly.pdbx_seq_one_letter_code
_entity_poly.pdbx_strand_id
1 'polypeptide(L)'
;DRIAIWGWSFGGYNTLMALSTGNGTFKVGIAVAPPTDWKYYDSVYTERFMRTPQENFEGYAATSPLRRVKDLQGKLLLVHGTADDNVHFMQTMEYAEALVQANKQFDMHVYKDRNHSIYGGNTRYHLYTKMANYLFNNL
;
A
#
# COMPACT_ATOMS: atom_id res chain seq x y z
N ASP A 1 -7.55 17.01 -15.23
CA ASP A 1 -6.55 16.04 -14.86
C ASP A 1 -7.03 15.17 -13.70
N ARG A 2 -7.91 14.24 -14.03
CA ARG A 2 -8.58 13.33 -13.10
C ARG A 2 -8.02 11.93 -13.31
N ILE A 3 -6.84 11.68 -12.73
CA ILE A 3 -6.14 10.41 -12.88
C ILE A 3 -6.03 9.75 -11.52
N ALA A 4 -6.47 8.51 -11.43
CA ALA A 4 -6.31 7.66 -10.27
C ALA A 4 -5.39 6.48 -10.60
N ILE A 5 -4.78 5.93 -9.56
CA ILE A 5 -4.01 4.67 -9.64
C ILE A 5 -4.49 3.73 -8.55
N TRP A 6 -4.60 2.44 -8.87
CA TRP A 6 -4.88 1.45 -7.85
C TRP A 6 -4.11 0.16 -8.13
N GLY A 7 -3.87 -0.59 -7.09
CA GLY A 7 -3.22 -1.87 -7.23
C GLY A 7 -3.34 -2.74 -5.99
N TRP A 8 -3.13 -4.02 -6.19
CA TRP A 8 -3.19 -5.07 -5.17
C TRP A 8 -1.81 -5.70 -5.03
N SER A 9 -1.36 -5.98 -3.80
CA SER A 9 -0.07 -6.60 -3.53
C SER A 9 1.09 -5.75 -4.10
N PHE A 10 1.90 -6.29 -5.01
CA PHE A 10 2.94 -5.53 -5.70
C PHE A 10 2.37 -4.28 -6.41
N GLY A 11 1.16 -4.39 -6.99
CA GLY A 11 0.46 -3.23 -7.55
C GLY A 11 0.10 -2.18 -6.51
N GLY A 12 -0.22 -2.60 -5.28
CA GLY A 12 -0.41 -1.69 -4.15
C GLY A 12 0.88 -0.97 -3.77
N TYR A 13 2.00 -1.68 -3.74
CA TYR A 13 3.33 -1.08 -3.60
C TYR A 13 3.59 -0.02 -4.67
N ASN A 14 3.35 -0.35 -5.94
CA ASN A 14 3.52 0.60 -7.04
C ASN A 14 2.62 1.82 -6.89
N THR A 15 1.39 1.64 -6.38
CA THR A 15 0.48 2.76 -6.09
C THR A 15 1.08 3.72 -5.06
N LEU A 16 1.61 3.20 -3.95
CA LEU A 16 2.24 4.02 -2.92
C LEU A 16 3.48 4.75 -3.45
N MET A 17 4.31 4.06 -4.23
CA MET A 17 5.47 4.70 -4.87
C MET A 17 5.04 5.80 -5.84
N ALA A 18 4.05 5.54 -6.68
CA ALA A 18 3.55 6.51 -7.66
C ALA A 18 2.97 7.77 -7.01
N LEU A 19 2.25 7.63 -5.88
CA LEU A 19 1.75 8.78 -5.12
C LEU A 19 2.88 9.59 -4.47
N SER A 20 4.00 8.96 -4.16
CA SER A 20 5.13 9.63 -3.50
C SER A 20 6.16 10.20 -4.47
N THR A 21 6.28 9.64 -5.70
CA THR A 21 7.30 10.05 -6.67
C THR A 21 6.72 10.68 -7.94
N GLY A 22 5.41 10.62 -8.13
CA GLY A 22 4.73 11.04 -9.37
C GLY A 22 4.41 12.53 -9.48
N ASN A 23 4.96 13.36 -8.60
CA ASN A 23 4.81 14.82 -8.64
C ASN A 23 3.34 15.29 -8.76
N GLY A 24 2.41 14.61 -8.07
CA GLY A 24 0.99 14.97 -8.07
C GLY A 24 0.22 14.61 -9.33
N THR A 25 0.76 13.75 -10.19
CA THR A 25 0.06 13.25 -11.38
C THR A 25 -1.23 12.52 -11.00
N PHE A 26 -1.16 11.68 -9.98
CA PHE A 26 -2.32 10.93 -9.50
C PHE A 26 -3.03 11.68 -8.38
N LYS A 27 -4.31 11.92 -8.55
CA LYS A 27 -5.15 12.62 -7.55
C LYS A 27 -5.69 11.67 -6.49
N VAL A 28 -5.86 10.40 -6.85
CA VAL A 28 -6.38 9.35 -5.97
C VAL A 28 -5.55 8.09 -6.14
N GLY A 29 -5.20 7.46 -5.03
CA GLY A 29 -4.59 6.13 -5.01
C GLY A 29 -5.34 5.17 -4.10
N ILE A 30 -5.46 3.91 -4.52
CA ILE A 30 -6.00 2.84 -3.69
C ILE A 30 -4.97 1.70 -3.65
N ALA A 31 -4.41 1.45 -2.48
CA ALA A 31 -3.43 0.39 -2.28
C ALA A 31 -4.03 -0.74 -1.44
N VAL A 32 -4.18 -1.90 -2.07
CA VAL A 32 -4.75 -3.10 -1.44
C VAL A 32 -3.63 -4.07 -1.10
N ALA A 33 -3.52 -4.45 0.17
CA ALA A 33 -2.52 -5.38 0.70
C ALA A 33 -1.09 -5.09 0.21
N PRO A 34 -0.62 -3.83 0.32
CA PRO A 34 0.66 -3.44 -0.25
C PRO A 34 1.85 -3.85 0.61
N PRO A 35 2.94 -4.36 0.03
CA PRO A 35 4.26 -4.24 0.66
C PRO A 35 4.61 -2.76 0.84
N THR A 36 5.13 -2.39 2.01
CA THR A 36 5.49 -0.99 2.32
C THR A 36 6.97 -0.81 2.58
N ASP A 37 7.66 -1.91 2.86
CA ASP A 37 9.11 -1.99 2.87
C ASP A 37 9.51 -3.44 2.55
N TRP A 38 10.41 -3.63 1.62
CA TRP A 38 10.80 -4.96 1.16
C TRP A 38 11.52 -5.78 2.24
N LYS A 39 12.08 -5.15 3.25
CA LYS A 39 12.67 -5.87 4.41
C LYS A 39 11.63 -6.66 5.22
N TYR A 40 10.35 -6.32 5.10
CA TYR A 40 9.25 -7.00 5.77
C TYR A 40 8.61 -8.11 4.94
N TYR A 41 9.02 -8.25 3.69
CA TYR A 41 8.54 -9.34 2.85
C TYR A 41 9.43 -10.57 2.96
N ASP A 42 8.96 -11.73 2.49
CA ASP A 42 9.72 -12.97 2.64
C ASP A 42 11.09 -12.94 1.94
N SER A 43 12.07 -13.61 2.54
CA SER A 43 13.46 -13.61 2.08
C SER A 43 13.64 -14.34 0.75
N VAL A 44 12.89 -15.43 0.55
CA VAL A 44 13.01 -16.25 -0.67
C VAL A 44 12.69 -15.45 -1.92
N TYR A 45 11.68 -14.61 -1.84
CA TYR A 45 11.32 -13.71 -2.94
C TYR A 45 12.26 -12.50 -3.01
N THR A 46 12.40 -11.78 -1.88
CA THR A 46 13.02 -10.45 -1.87
C THR A 46 14.53 -10.52 -2.08
N GLU A 47 15.22 -11.40 -1.38
CA GLU A 47 16.68 -11.48 -1.44
C GLU A 47 17.21 -11.99 -2.79
N ARG A 48 16.39 -12.74 -3.51
CA ARG A 48 16.68 -13.16 -4.87
C ARG A 48 16.94 -11.96 -5.81
N PHE A 49 16.25 -10.86 -5.59
CA PHE A 49 16.34 -9.67 -6.44
C PHE A 49 17.17 -8.56 -5.82
N MET A 50 17.15 -8.44 -4.51
CA MET A 50 17.69 -7.30 -3.77
C MET A 50 18.86 -7.65 -2.86
N ARG A 51 19.22 -8.92 -2.73
CA ARG A 51 20.12 -9.45 -1.68
C ARG A 51 19.53 -9.18 -0.29
N THR A 52 20.36 -9.30 0.77
CA THR A 52 19.90 -9.00 2.13
C THR A 52 19.84 -7.49 2.39
N PRO A 53 19.03 -7.03 3.36
CA PRO A 53 19.01 -5.62 3.74
C PRO A 53 20.39 -5.09 4.20
N GLN A 54 21.22 -5.96 4.77
CA GLN A 54 22.57 -5.59 5.22
C GLN A 54 23.52 -5.36 4.05
N GLU A 55 23.41 -6.18 2.98
CA GLU A 55 24.25 -6.07 1.79
C GLU A 55 23.81 -4.94 0.86
N ASN A 56 22.53 -4.55 0.89
CA ASN A 56 21.94 -3.57 -0.03
C ASN A 56 21.04 -2.57 0.70
N PHE A 57 21.55 -1.97 1.76
CA PHE A 57 20.79 -1.01 2.55
C PHE A 57 20.22 0.14 1.70
N GLU A 58 21.01 0.67 0.78
CA GLU A 58 20.60 1.78 -0.09
C GLU A 58 19.45 1.40 -1.02
N GLY A 59 19.47 0.20 -1.59
CA GLY A 59 18.41 -0.30 -2.45
C GLY A 59 17.10 -0.44 -1.70
N TYR A 60 17.13 -1.03 -0.49
CA TYR A 60 15.95 -1.14 0.36
C TYR A 60 15.41 0.23 0.75
N ALA A 61 16.28 1.17 1.10
CA ALA A 61 15.87 2.52 1.47
C ALA A 61 15.25 3.28 0.28
N ALA A 62 15.87 3.22 -0.89
CA ALA A 62 15.43 3.94 -2.08
C ALA A 62 14.08 3.44 -2.61
N THR A 63 13.77 2.16 -2.41
CA THR A 63 12.53 1.52 -2.91
C THR A 63 11.44 1.38 -1.86
N SER A 64 11.60 2.00 -0.70
CA SER A 64 10.64 1.90 0.40
C SER A 64 9.62 3.04 0.37
N PRO A 65 8.33 2.77 0.09
CA PRO A 65 7.29 3.79 0.25
C PRO A 65 7.18 4.27 1.70
N LEU A 66 7.49 3.40 2.68
CA LEU A 66 7.50 3.76 4.10
C LEU A 66 8.43 4.95 4.40
N ARG A 67 9.55 5.05 3.70
CA ARG A 67 10.50 6.16 3.86
C ARG A 67 10.14 7.42 3.09
N ARG A 68 9.08 7.36 2.27
CA ARG A 68 8.63 8.46 1.39
C ARG A 68 7.28 9.04 1.77
N VAL A 69 6.79 8.76 2.98
CA VAL A 69 5.47 9.23 3.42
C VAL A 69 5.33 10.75 3.39
N LYS A 70 6.43 11.47 3.61
CA LYS A 70 6.44 12.94 3.54
C LYS A 70 6.13 13.47 2.14
N ASP A 71 6.48 12.70 1.12
CA ASP A 71 6.32 13.07 -0.29
C ASP A 71 4.97 12.64 -0.85
N LEU A 72 4.15 11.93 -0.07
CA LEU A 72 2.83 11.45 -0.50
C LEU A 72 1.95 12.63 -0.92
N GLN A 73 1.38 12.53 -2.11
CA GLN A 73 0.43 13.49 -2.67
C GLN A 73 -0.86 12.78 -3.12
N GLY A 74 -1.96 13.54 -3.14
CA GLY A 74 -3.27 12.99 -3.50
C GLY A 74 -3.99 12.33 -2.33
N LYS A 75 -5.16 11.78 -2.63
CA LYS A 75 -6.01 11.05 -1.67
C LYS A 75 -5.62 9.58 -1.67
N LEU A 76 -5.44 8.98 -0.51
CA LEU A 76 -5.05 7.58 -0.37
C LEU A 76 -6.10 6.79 0.40
N LEU A 77 -6.49 5.64 -0.14
CA LEU A 77 -7.20 4.58 0.57
C LEU A 77 -6.28 3.37 0.71
N LEU A 78 -5.99 2.99 1.95
CA LEU A 78 -5.30 1.73 2.30
C LEU A 78 -6.32 0.65 2.62
N VAL A 79 -6.13 -0.55 2.08
CA VAL A 79 -6.99 -1.70 2.35
C VAL A 79 -6.12 -2.92 2.68
N HIS A 80 -6.47 -3.66 3.74
CA HIS A 80 -5.74 -4.88 4.10
C HIS A 80 -6.62 -5.86 4.87
N GLY A 81 -6.35 -7.14 4.71
CA GLY A 81 -6.94 -8.19 5.54
C GLY A 81 -6.05 -8.50 6.75
N THR A 82 -6.66 -8.70 7.92
CA THR A 82 -5.87 -8.91 9.16
C THR A 82 -5.21 -10.28 9.25
N ALA A 83 -5.67 -11.27 8.47
CA ALA A 83 -5.10 -12.61 8.42
C ALA A 83 -4.27 -12.86 7.14
N ASP A 84 -3.74 -11.79 6.54
CA ASP A 84 -2.84 -11.90 5.38
C ASP A 84 -1.51 -12.53 5.81
N ASP A 85 -1.25 -13.74 5.34
CA ASP A 85 -0.04 -14.52 5.62
C ASP A 85 1.02 -14.40 4.50
N ASN A 86 0.75 -13.62 3.48
CA ASN A 86 1.66 -13.30 2.37
C ASN A 86 2.31 -11.93 2.61
N VAL A 87 1.55 -10.86 2.41
CA VAL A 87 1.95 -9.51 2.82
C VAL A 87 1.34 -9.24 4.18
N HIS A 88 2.11 -9.37 5.24
CA HIS A 88 1.59 -9.26 6.60
C HIS A 88 0.94 -7.91 6.86
N PHE A 89 -0.19 -7.92 7.55
CA PHE A 89 -0.97 -6.72 7.89
C PHE A 89 -0.11 -5.65 8.58
N MET A 90 0.89 -6.05 9.31
CA MET A 90 1.86 -5.16 9.96
C MET A 90 2.47 -4.15 8.98
N GLN A 91 2.70 -4.52 7.72
CA GLN A 91 3.26 -3.61 6.73
C GLN A 91 2.36 -2.37 6.49
N THR A 92 1.05 -2.58 6.40
CA THR A 92 0.08 -1.46 6.31
C THR A 92 0.04 -0.65 7.60
N MET A 93 0.12 -1.30 8.76
CA MET A 93 0.11 -0.59 10.05
C MET A 93 1.36 0.29 10.23
N GLU A 94 2.53 -0.21 9.85
CA GLU A 94 3.76 0.60 9.87
C GLU A 94 3.67 1.81 8.93
N TYR A 95 3.10 1.60 7.75
CA TYR A 95 2.90 2.68 6.79
C TYR A 95 1.88 3.72 7.31
N ALA A 96 0.76 3.27 7.87
CA ALA A 96 -0.25 4.14 8.46
C ALA A 96 0.33 4.98 9.61
N GLU A 97 1.11 4.37 10.50
CA GLU A 97 1.78 5.09 11.59
C GLU A 97 2.76 6.14 11.04
N ALA A 98 3.54 5.80 10.04
CA ALA A 98 4.46 6.75 9.41
C ALA A 98 3.71 7.95 8.78
N LEU A 99 2.55 7.70 8.15
CA LEU A 99 1.69 8.77 7.63
C LEU A 99 1.17 9.67 8.74
N VAL A 100 0.74 9.10 9.87
CA VAL A 100 0.28 9.85 11.04
C VAL A 100 1.40 10.77 11.56
N GLN A 101 2.60 10.23 11.73
CA GLN A 101 3.74 11.01 12.24
C GLN A 101 4.21 12.09 11.24
N ALA A 102 3.96 11.90 9.94
CA ALA A 102 4.19 12.92 8.91
C ALA A 102 3.02 13.88 8.72
N ASN A 103 1.97 13.77 9.54
CA ASN A 103 0.73 14.56 9.47
C ASN A 103 0.06 14.47 8.08
N LYS A 104 0.08 13.30 7.46
CA LYS A 104 -0.61 13.03 6.20
C LYS A 104 -1.98 12.43 6.48
N GLN A 105 -3.03 12.99 5.87
CA GLN A 105 -4.38 12.44 5.96
C GLN A 105 -4.57 11.32 4.94
N PHE A 106 -5.24 10.27 5.34
CA PHE A 106 -5.54 9.11 4.50
C PHE A 106 -6.77 8.39 5.03
N ASP A 107 -7.34 7.54 4.19
CA ASP A 107 -8.43 6.65 4.55
C ASP A 107 -7.91 5.22 4.61
N MET A 108 -8.51 4.39 5.47
CA MET A 108 -8.13 2.98 5.62
C MET A 108 -9.36 2.12 5.86
N HIS A 109 -9.38 0.93 5.26
CA HIS A 109 -10.38 -0.09 5.56
C HIS A 109 -9.71 -1.44 5.82
N VAL A 110 -10.11 -2.08 6.91
CA VAL A 110 -9.55 -3.36 7.36
C VAL A 110 -10.62 -4.44 7.29
N TYR A 111 -10.26 -5.58 6.69
CA TYR A 111 -11.13 -6.75 6.62
C TYR A 111 -10.67 -7.79 7.65
N LYS A 112 -11.50 -8.00 8.65
CA LYS A 112 -11.23 -8.95 9.73
C LYS A 112 -11.09 -10.38 9.20
N ASP A 113 -10.04 -11.06 9.61
CA ASP A 113 -9.77 -12.48 9.32
C ASP A 113 -9.74 -12.83 7.82
N ARG A 114 -9.47 -11.84 6.97
CA ARG A 114 -9.28 -12.09 5.52
C ARG A 114 -7.81 -12.18 5.19
N ASN A 115 -7.48 -13.09 4.27
CA ASN A 115 -6.14 -13.32 3.78
C ASN A 115 -5.74 -12.34 2.66
N HIS A 116 -4.65 -12.64 1.95
CA HIS A 116 -4.13 -11.80 0.87
C HIS A 116 -5.11 -11.58 -0.28
N SER A 117 -6.01 -12.51 -0.52
CA SER A 117 -7.03 -12.43 -1.58
C SER A 117 -8.32 -11.73 -1.18
N ILE A 118 -8.50 -11.42 0.09
CA ILE A 118 -9.66 -10.69 0.66
C ILE A 118 -10.99 -11.20 0.06
N TYR A 119 -11.37 -12.42 0.37
CA TYR A 119 -12.59 -13.04 -0.17
C TYR A 119 -13.43 -13.70 0.93
N GLY A 120 -14.63 -14.11 0.58
CA GLY A 120 -15.57 -14.83 1.45
C GLY A 120 -16.84 -14.02 1.70
N GLY A 121 -18.00 -14.66 1.53
CA GLY A 121 -19.30 -13.99 1.64
C GLY A 121 -19.36 -12.76 0.73
N ASN A 122 -19.82 -11.65 1.26
CA ASN A 122 -19.93 -10.38 0.54
C ASN A 122 -18.61 -9.54 0.51
N THR A 123 -17.52 -10.07 1.01
CA THR A 123 -16.28 -9.29 1.23
C THR A 123 -15.77 -8.60 -0.03
N ARG A 124 -15.67 -9.32 -1.14
CA ARG A 124 -15.19 -8.71 -2.40
C ARG A 124 -16.17 -7.70 -2.99
N TYR A 125 -17.46 -7.97 -2.90
CA TYR A 125 -18.46 -7.01 -3.34
C TYR A 125 -18.35 -5.72 -2.54
N HIS A 126 -18.23 -5.82 -1.22
CA HIS A 126 -18.02 -4.67 -0.34
C HIS A 126 -16.73 -3.92 -0.70
N LEU A 127 -15.62 -4.64 -0.92
CA LEU A 127 -14.32 -4.05 -1.27
C LEU A 127 -14.41 -3.25 -2.57
N TYR A 128 -14.88 -3.86 -3.66
CA TYR A 128 -14.96 -3.18 -4.94
C TYR A 128 -15.96 -2.03 -4.95
N THR A 129 -17.08 -2.16 -4.23
CA THR A 129 -18.03 -1.06 -4.04
C THR A 129 -17.35 0.11 -3.30
N LYS A 130 -16.61 -0.18 -2.24
CA LYS A 130 -15.87 0.85 -1.50
C LYS A 130 -14.83 1.54 -2.38
N MET A 131 -14.09 0.77 -3.17
CA MET A 131 -13.09 1.33 -4.09
C MET A 131 -13.74 2.24 -5.14
N ALA A 132 -14.84 1.78 -5.76
CA ALA A 132 -15.58 2.58 -6.74
C ALA A 132 -16.11 3.88 -6.13
N ASN A 133 -16.75 3.79 -4.96
CA ASN A 133 -17.25 4.99 -4.27
C ASN A 133 -16.13 5.95 -3.89
N TYR A 134 -14.97 5.41 -3.47
CA TYR A 134 -13.82 6.25 -3.16
C TYR A 134 -13.33 7.04 -4.38
N LEU A 135 -13.26 6.38 -5.53
CA LEU A 135 -12.89 7.04 -6.78
C LEU A 135 -13.90 8.11 -7.18
N PHE A 136 -15.20 7.79 -7.16
CA PHE A 136 -16.27 8.75 -7.53
C PHE A 136 -16.28 9.98 -6.63
N ASN A 137 -16.00 9.81 -5.34
CA ASN A 137 -16.08 10.90 -4.37
C ASN A 137 -14.81 11.78 -4.32
N ASN A 138 -13.67 11.29 -4.81
CA ASN A 138 -12.39 11.97 -4.65
C ASN A 138 -11.68 12.31 -5.97
N LEU A 139 -12.18 11.84 -7.09
CA LEU A 139 -11.64 12.11 -8.41
C LEU A 139 -12.54 13.05 -9.21
#